data_0e18c463e87a8e65d9688e06ce8175cc
#
_entry.id   0e18c463e87a8e65d9688e06ce8175cc
#
_cell.length_a   1.000
_cell.length_b   1.000
_cell.length_c   1.000
_cell.angle_alpha   90.00
_cell.angle_beta   90.00
_cell.angle_gamma   90.00
#
_symmetry.space_group_name_H-M   'P 1'
#
loop_
_entity.id
_entity.type
_entity.pdbx_description
1 polymer ?
#
loop_
_entity_poly.entity_id
_entity_poly.type
_entity_poly.pdbx_seq_one_letter_code
_entity_poly.pdbx_strand_id
1 'polypeptide(L)'
;MISPEEMTDPDGLERLWTPHRMAYVRNASDEAVAHDPDLPACPFCRITPDPETSRDDEMVVARGATSYAVLNKYPYNPGHLMVLPYRHVADYTDLDDEETAEVALLTKQAIGTIRRIAQPHAFNIGLNLGGAAGGSLSGHFHQHVVPRWTGDAGFITVISGTKAIPQLLEETRDLLVGAWR
;
A
#
# COMPACT_ATOMS: atom_id res chain seq x y z
N MET A 1 36.78 -8.88 7.92
CA MET A 1 36.09 -7.78 7.25
C MET A 1 36.19 -8.08 5.76
N ILE A 2 35.08 -8.44 5.11
CA ILE A 2 35.01 -8.73 3.70
C ILE A 2 35.17 -7.40 2.96
N SER A 3 36.03 -7.32 1.94
CA SER A 3 36.24 -6.08 1.18
C SER A 3 35.00 -5.74 0.32
N PRO A 4 34.74 -4.47 0.00
CA PRO A 4 33.61 -4.09 -0.86
C PRO A 4 33.63 -4.75 -2.25
N GLU A 5 34.79 -5.16 -2.73
CA GLU A 5 34.97 -5.83 -4.03
C GLU A 5 34.50 -7.30 -4.03
N GLU A 6 34.35 -7.92 -2.83
CA GLU A 6 33.86 -9.31 -2.67
C GLU A 6 32.33 -9.42 -2.58
N MET A 7 31.59 -8.29 -2.64
CA MET A 7 30.13 -8.23 -2.44
C MET A 7 29.32 -8.03 -3.74
N THR A 8 29.96 -7.95 -4.87
CA THR A 8 29.26 -7.87 -6.17
C THR A 8 29.01 -9.26 -6.73
N ASP A 9 27.75 -9.61 -6.90
CA ASP A 9 27.36 -10.81 -7.64
C ASP A 9 27.79 -10.70 -9.13
N PRO A 10 27.88 -11.85 -9.85
CA PRO A 10 28.30 -11.88 -11.25
C PRO A 10 27.49 -10.99 -12.20
N ASP A 11 26.31 -10.54 -11.79
CA ASP A 11 25.43 -9.62 -12.54
C ASP A 11 25.72 -8.13 -12.29
N GLY A 12 26.72 -7.81 -11.45
CA GLY A 12 27.11 -6.43 -11.12
C GLY A 12 26.13 -5.66 -10.24
N LEU A 13 25.15 -6.34 -9.63
CA LEU A 13 24.16 -5.71 -8.74
C LEU A 13 24.60 -5.80 -7.29
N GLU A 14 24.53 -4.67 -6.58
CA GLU A 14 24.64 -4.66 -5.12
C GLU A 14 23.33 -5.17 -4.49
N ARG A 15 23.44 -6.17 -3.59
CA ARG A 15 22.30 -6.70 -2.86
C ARG A 15 22.30 -6.24 -1.43
N LEU A 16 21.24 -5.49 -1.07
CA LEU A 16 20.99 -5.13 0.32
C LEU A 16 20.32 -6.30 1.05
N TRP A 17 21.07 -6.95 1.93
CA TRP A 17 20.56 -8.03 2.77
C TRP A 17 19.69 -7.47 3.90
N THR A 18 18.39 -7.82 3.89
CA THR A 18 17.41 -7.37 4.89
C THR A 18 16.80 -8.56 5.63
N PRO A 19 17.56 -9.30 6.46
CA PRO A 19 17.11 -10.54 7.11
C PRO A 19 15.89 -10.34 8.02
N HIS A 20 15.69 -9.13 8.58
CA HIS A 20 14.49 -8.75 9.34
C HIS A 20 13.20 -8.81 8.51
N ARG A 21 13.29 -8.66 7.19
CA ARG A 21 12.15 -8.76 6.29
C ARG A 21 11.64 -10.21 6.14
N MET A 22 12.50 -11.20 6.39
CA MET A 22 12.12 -12.61 6.36
C MET A 22 11.14 -12.99 7.49
N ALA A 23 11.24 -12.36 8.67
CA ALA A 23 10.25 -12.54 9.73
C ALA A 23 8.87 -12.04 9.29
N TYR A 24 8.81 -10.88 8.65
CA TYR A 24 7.57 -10.33 8.08
C TYR A 24 6.98 -11.23 6.98
N VAL A 25 7.81 -11.70 6.04
CA VAL A 25 7.37 -12.58 4.95
C VAL A 25 6.87 -13.94 5.47
N ARG A 26 7.50 -14.48 6.52
CA ARG A 26 7.05 -15.75 7.15
C ARG A 26 5.77 -15.57 7.97
N ASN A 27 5.65 -14.47 8.70
CA ASN A 27 4.48 -14.22 9.56
C ASN A 27 3.25 -13.76 8.76
N ALA A 28 3.41 -13.19 7.57
CA ALA A 28 2.31 -12.80 6.71
C ALA A 28 1.45 -14.00 6.22
N SER A 29 1.98 -15.23 6.30
CA SER A 29 1.24 -16.46 6.01
C SER A 29 0.54 -17.07 7.23
N ASP A 30 0.89 -16.66 8.47
CA ASP A 30 0.51 -17.35 9.70
C ASP A 30 -0.33 -16.50 10.67
N GLU A 31 -0.46 -15.18 10.48
CA GLU A 31 -1.42 -14.41 11.25
C GLU A 31 -2.84 -14.69 10.75
N ALA A 32 -3.43 -15.75 11.32
CA ALA A 32 -4.88 -15.89 11.38
C ALA A 32 -5.41 -14.69 12.21
N VAL A 33 -5.68 -13.58 11.54
CA VAL A 33 -6.56 -12.54 12.07
C VAL A 33 -7.81 -13.27 12.53
N ALA A 34 -8.23 -13.07 13.78
CA ALA A 34 -9.43 -13.66 14.34
C ALA A 34 -10.56 -13.50 13.31
N HIS A 35 -10.92 -14.61 12.67
CA HIS A 35 -11.82 -14.59 11.54
C HIS A 35 -13.23 -14.54 12.11
N ASP A 36 -13.87 -13.38 12.02
CA ASP A 36 -15.31 -13.28 12.23
C ASP A 36 -15.98 -14.06 11.06
N PRO A 37 -16.71 -15.16 11.35
CA PRO A 37 -17.31 -16.00 10.32
C PRO A 37 -18.35 -15.25 9.46
N ASP A 38 -18.88 -14.13 9.94
CA ASP A 38 -19.87 -13.30 9.25
C ASP A 38 -19.24 -12.26 8.31
N LEU A 39 -17.89 -12.14 8.31
CA LEU A 39 -17.17 -11.20 7.45
C LEU A 39 -16.39 -11.91 6.35
N PRO A 40 -16.26 -11.29 5.14
CA PRO A 40 -15.36 -11.79 4.10
C PRO A 40 -13.94 -12.00 4.64
N ALA A 41 -13.31 -13.11 4.26
CA ALA A 41 -11.93 -13.42 4.67
C ALA A 41 -10.94 -12.34 4.19
N CYS A 42 -11.17 -11.79 2.98
CA CYS A 42 -10.38 -10.69 2.44
C CYS A 42 -10.79 -9.36 3.08
N PRO A 43 -9.88 -8.62 3.75
CA PRO A 43 -10.21 -7.35 4.39
C PRO A 43 -10.68 -6.29 3.38
N PHE A 44 -10.18 -6.33 2.15
CA PHE A 44 -10.59 -5.39 1.10
C PHE A 44 -12.03 -5.62 0.63
N CYS A 45 -12.52 -6.85 0.66
CA CYS A 45 -13.90 -7.18 0.32
C CYS A 45 -14.93 -6.74 1.38
N ARG A 46 -14.47 -6.30 2.55
CA ARG A 46 -15.33 -5.73 3.61
C ARG A 46 -15.73 -4.29 3.32
N ILE A 47 -14.99 -3.63 2.42
CA ILE A 47 -15.27 -2.27 1.95
C ILE A 47 -16.17 -2.39 0.71
N THR A 48 -17.33 -1.74 0.75
CA THR A 48 -18.33 -1.78 -0.31
C THR A 48 -18.56 -0.39 -0.90
N PRO A 49 -19.19 -0.27 -2.09
CA PRO A 49 -19.53 1.03 -2.67
C PRO A 49 -20.42 1.87 -1.75
N ASP A 50 -21.34 1.23 -1.05
CA ASP A 50 -22.23 1.86 -0.09
C ASP A 50 -21.61 1.90 1.31
N PRO A 51 -21.34 3.09 1.87
CA PRO A 51 -20.77 3.22 3.21
C PRO A 51 -21.62 2.58 4.31
N GLU A 52 -22.94 2.50 4.15
CA GLU A 52 -23.83 1.92 5.18
C GLU A 52 -23.67 0.40 5.32
N THR A 53 -23.22 -0.25 4.25
CA THR A 53 -22.95 -1.71 4.23
C THR A 53 -21.47 -2.05 4.41
N SER A 54 -20.60 -1.05 4.39
CA SER A 54 -19.15 -1.21 4.57
C SER A 54 -18.81 -1.54 6.02
N ARG A 55 -17.81 -2.42 6.23
CA ARG A 55 -17.44 -2.91 7.58
C ARG A 55 -16.06 -2.43 8.06
N ASP A 56 -15.16 -2.09 7.14
CA ASP A 56 -13.77 -1.70 7.43
C ASP A 56 -13.42 -0.39 6.72
N ASP A 57 -14.29 0.62 6.78
CA ASP A 57 -14.17 1.84 5.97
C ASP A 57 -13.48 3.02 6.66
N GLU A 58 -13.02 2.83 7.90
CA GLU A 58 -12.36 3.86 8.70
C GLU A 58 -11.20 4.55 7.98
N MET A 59 -10.48 3.83 7.11
CA MET A 59 -9.33 4.34 6.36
C MET A 59 -9.66 4.68 4.90
N VAL A 60 -10.92 4.54 4.48
CA VAL A 60 -11.32 4.90 3.11
C VAL A 60 -11.23 6.41 2.92
N VAL A 61 -10.58 6.82 1.82
CA VAL A 61 -10.36 8.22 1.46
C VAL A 61 -11.32 8.66 0.35
N ALA A 62 -11.55 7.79 -0.62
CA ALA A 62 -12.47 8.08 -1.73
C ALA A 62 -13.12 6.79 -2.26
N ARG A 63 -14.34 6.93 -2.74
CA ARG A 63 -15.13 5.88 -3.40
C ARG A 63 -15.44 6.29 -4.82
N GLY A 64 -15.19 5.39 -5.76
CA GLY A 64 -15.67 5.45 -7.13
C GLY A 64 -16.83 4.46 -7.34
N ALA A 65 -17.20 4.25 -8.58
CA ALA A 65 -18.26 3.32 -8.97
C ALA A 65 -17.82 1.85 -8.87
N THR A 66 -16.61 1.54 -9.30
CA THR A 66 -16.03 0.17 -9.37
C THR A 66 -14.85 -0.03 -8.44
N SER A 67 -14.23 1.07 -7.97
CA SER A 67 -12.98 1.06 -7.22
C SER A 67 -13.00 2.10 -6.10
N TYR A 68 -12.02 2.01 -5.19
CA TYR A 68 -11.88 2.96 -4.08
C TYR A 68 -10.42 3.21 -3.74
N ALA A 69 -10.16 4.29 -2.99
CA ALA A 69 -8.86 4.63 -2.43
C ALA A 69 -8.90 4.52 -0.91
N VAL A 70 -7.94 3.82 -0.33
CA VAL A 70 -7.84 3.56 1.11
C VAL A 70 -6.41 3.79 1.61
N LEU A 71 -6.24 4.32 2.83
CA LEU A 71 -4.94 4.38 3.48
C LEU A 71 -4.45 2.98 3.84
N ASN A 72 -3.17 2.73 3.63
CA ASN A 72 -2.54 1.51 4.10
C ASN A 72 -2.38 1.57 5.63
N LYS A 73 -2.92 0.57 6.35
CA LYS A 73 -2.76 0.43 7.82
C LYS A 73 -1.29 0.27 8.25
N TYR A 74 -0.43 -0.20 7.32
CA TYR A 74 1.02 -0.36 7.54
C TYR A 74 1.80 0.49 6.53
N PRO A 75 1.77 1.83 6.66
CA PRO A 75 2.26 2.72 5.62
C PRO A 75 3.78 2.68 5.49
N TYR A 76 4.28 2.69 4.26
CA TYR A 76 5.72 2.86 4.00
C TYR A 76 6.17 4.30 4.21
N ASN A 77 5.27 5.27 4.02
CA ASN A 77 5.44 6.69 4.29
C ASN A 77 4.09 7.32 4.65
N PRO A 78 4.04 8.48 5.31
CA PRO A 78 2.80 9.20 5.56
C PRO A 78 2.03 9.41 4.26
N GLY A 79 0.72 9.17 4.27
CA GLY A 79 -0.11 9.28 3.07
C GLY A 79 0.02 8.14 2.05
N HIS A 80 0.58 6.98 2.45
CA HIS A 80 0.60 5.79 1.62
C HIS A 80 -0.82 5.28 1.39
N LEU A 81 -1.32 5.48 0.18
CA LEU A 81 -2.62 5.00 -0.30
C LEU A 81 -2.51 3.72 -1.10
N MET A 82 -3.60 2.97 -1.12
CA MET A 82 -3.85 1.91 -2.09
C MET A 82 -5.10 2.24 -2.87
N VAL A 83 -5.11 1.89 -4.16
CA VAL A 83 -6.27 2.01 -5.05
C VAL A 83 -6.59 0.62 -5.57
N LEU A 84 -7.85 0.19 -5.43
CA LEU A 84 -8.26 -1.18 -5.69
C LEU A 84 -9.75 -1.28 -6.06
N PRO A 85 -10.16 -2.29 -6.85
CA PRO A 85 -11.56 -2.52 -7.18
C PRO A 85 -12.34 -3.09 -5.96
N TYR A 86 -13.66 -2.94 -5.97
CA TYR A 86 -14.52 -3.63 -5.02
C TYR A 86 -14.60 -5.14 -5.30
N ARG A 87 -14.50 -5.52 -6.56
CA ARG A 87 -14.54 -6.91 -7.00
C ARG A 87 -13.26 -7.65 -6.57
N HIS A 88 -13.41 -8.85 -6.04
CA HIS A 88 -12.29 -9.67 -5.60
C HIS A 88 -11.59 -10.30 -6.81
N VAL A 89 -10.58 -9.66 -7.32
CA VAL A 89 -9.69 -10.13 -8.39
C VAL A 89 -8.24 -10.01 -7.96
N ALA A 90 -7.42 -10.99 -8.34
CA ALA A 90 -6.02 -11.05 -7.92
C ALA A 90 -5.06 -10.41 -8.94
N ASP A 91 -5.37 -10.54 -10.22
CA ASP A 91 -4.46 -10.18 -11.31
C ASP A 91 -4.93 -8.91 -12.05
N TYR A 92 -3.97 -8.15 -12.53
CA TYR A 92 -4.22 -6.95 -13.33
C TYR A 92 -4.98 -7.26 -14.61
N THR A 93 -4.72 -8.43 -15.20
CA THR A 93 -5.36 -8.87 -16.45
C THR A 93 -6.81 -9.28 -16.28
N ASP A 94 -7.29 -9.47 -15.04
CA ASP A 94 -8.66 -9.81 -14.71
C ASP A 94 -9.54 -8.57 -14.43
N LEU A 95 -8.95 -7.36 -14.41
CA LEU A 95 -9.70 -6.12 -14.34
C LEU A 95 -10.45 -5.91 -15.66
N ASP A 96 -11.70 -5.44 -15.57
CA ASP A 96 -12.38 -4.95 -16.73
C ASP A 96 -11.94 -3.53 -17.13
N ASP A 97 -12.43 -3.02 -18.28
CA ASP A 97 -12.04 -1.72 -18.80
C ASP A 97 -12.49 -0.57 -17.87
N GLU A 98 -13.63 -0.69 -17.20
CA GLU A 98 -14.17 0.31 -16.30
C GLU A 98 -13.35 0.37 -15.00
N GLU A 99 -13.02 -0.78 -14.41
CA GLU A 99 -12.15 -0.89 -13.25
C GLU A 99 -10.75 -0.34 -13.56
N THR A 100 -10.19 -0.73 -14.70
CA THR A 100 -8.87 -0.25 -15.14
C THR A 100 -8.84 1.27 -15.28
N ALA A 101 -9.85 1.84 -15.91
CA ALA A 101 -9.97 3.29 -16.10
C ALA A 101 -10.14 4.01 -14.75
N GLU A 102 -10.96 3.47 -13.84
CA GLU A 102 -11.20 4.12 -12.54
C GLU A 102 -10.02 3.99 -11.59
N VAL A 103 -9.30 2.87 -11.57
CA VAL A 103 -8.03 2.72 -10.84
C VAL A 103 -7.02 3.78 -11.29
N ALA A 104 -6.89 4.01 -12.60
CA ALA A 104 -6.02 5.05 -13.12
C ALA A 104 -6.47 6.46 -12.72
N LEU A 105 -7.78 6.73 -12.76
CA LEU A 105 -8.37 8.02 -12.36
C LEU A 105 -8.14 8.29 -10.87
N LEU A 106 -8.49 7.36 -9.99
CA LEU A 106 -8.31 7.50 -8.54
C LEU A 106 -6.83 7.64 -8.17
N THR A 107 -5.94 6.94 -8.87
CA THR A 107 -4.48 7.10 -8.70
C THR A 107 -4.03 8.53 -9.04
N LYS A 108 -4.52 9.08 -10.15
CA LYS A 108 -4.24 10.47 -10.55
C LYS A 108 -4.77 11.46 -9.51
N GLN A 109 -5.98 11.26 -9.00
CA GLN A 109 -6.58 12.10 -7.96
C GLN A 109 -5.80 12.00 -6.65
N ALA A 110 -5.38 10.80 -6.23
CA ALA A 110 -4.54 10.57 -5.05
C ALA A 110 -3.24 11.38 -5.11
N ILE A 111 -2.51 11.28 -6.22
CA ILE A 111 -1.27 12.03 -6.45
C ILE A 111 -1.52 13.53 -6.37
N GLY A 112 -2.57 14.03 -7.05
CA GLY A 112 -2.93 15.44 -7.06
C GLY A 112 -3.30 15.96 -5.67
N THR A 113 -4.05 15.17 -4.90
CA THR A 113 -4.45 15.50 -3.53
C THR A 113 -3.25 15.53 -2.59
N ILE A 114 -2.41 14.48 -2.59
CA ILE A 114 -1.21 14.43 -1.74
C ILE A 114 -0.24 15.57 -2.08
N ARG A 115 -0.06 15.91 -3.36
CA ARG A 115 0.77 17.07 -3.77
C ARG A 115 0.29 18.38 -3.17
N ARG A 116 -1.03 18.59 -3.11
CA ARG A 116 -1.59 19.84 -2.55
C ARG A 116 -1.37 19.98 -1.05
N ILE A 117 -1.50 18.88 -0.30
CA ILE A 117 -1.50 18.94 1.17
C ILE A 117 -0.13 18.66 1.80
N ALA A 118 0.71 17.85 1.16
CA ALA A 118 1.95 17.34 1.76
C ALA A 118 3.22 17.64 0.94
N GLN A 119 3.10 18.14 -0.28
CA GLN A 119 4.20 18.54 -1.16
C GLN A 119 5.36 17.53 -1.23
N PRO A 120 5.11 16.23 -1.52
CA PRO A 120 6.18 15.27 -1.66
C PRO A 120 7.06 15.59 -2.86
N HIS A 121 8.34 15.17 -2.77
CA HIS A 121 9.30 15.37 -3.87
C HIS A 121 9.07 14.38 -5.02
N ALA A 122 8.56 13.18 -4.71
CA ALA A 122 8.33 12.10 -5.68
C ALA A 122 7.22 11.15 -5.22
N PHE A 123 6.89 10.17 -6.08
CA PHE A 123 6.00 9.06 -5.77
C PHE A 123 6.60 7.75 -6.28
N ASN A 124 6.40 6.66 -5.52
CA ASN A 124 6.47 5.32 -6.04
C ASN A 124 5.04 4.80 -6.24
N ILE A 125 4.74 4.33 -7.45
CA ILE A 125 3.45 3.76 -7.81
C ILE A 125 3.71 2.38 -8.37
N GLY A 126 2.98 1.38 -7.91
CA GLY A 126 3.18 0.01 -8.35
C GLY A 126 2.29 -0.98 -7.62
N LEU A 127 2.39 -2.23 -8.02
CA LEU A 127 1.61 -3.35 -7.49
C LEU A 127 2.48 -4.60 -7.41
N ASN A 128 2.07 -5.53 -6.55
CA ASN A 128 2.69 -6.84 -6.41
C ASN A 128 1.71 -7.89 -6.92
N LEU A 129 1.99 -8.49 -8.08
CA LEU A 129 1.18 -9.56 -8.65
C LEU A 129 1.75 -10.92 -8.26
N GLY A 130 0.91 -11.72 -7.62
CA GLY A 130 1.26 -13.04 -7.13
C GLY A 130 2.16 -13.02 -5.88
N GLY A 131 2.18 -14.13 -5.14
CA GLY A 131 2.88 -14.23 -3.85
C GLY A 131 4.40 -14.04 -3.94
N ALA A 132 5.02 -14.41 -5.06
CA ALA A 132 6.46 -14.24 -5.27
C ALA A 132 6.91 -12.78 -5.38
N ALA A 133 5.99 -11.85 -5.70
CA ALA A 133 6.27 -10.42 -5.77
C ALA A 133 6.35 -9.73 -4.37
N GLY A 134 6.05 -10.46 -3.29
CA GLY A 134 6.22 -10.00 -1.91
C GLY A 134 5.03 -9.26 -1.31
N GLY A 135 3.85 -9.35 -1.92
CA GLY A 135 2.60 -8.84 -1.34
C GLY A 135 2.03 -9.80 -0.29
N SER A 136 1.59 -9.28 0.87
CA SER A 136 0.95 -10.07 1.92
C SER A 136 -0.49 -10.48 1.58
N LEU A 137 -1.18 -9.74 0.70
CA LEU A 137 -2.55 -9.95 0.26
C LEU A 137 -2.60 -10.13 -1.26
N SER A 138 -1.97 -11.21 -1.75
CA SER A 138 -1.85 -11.48 -3.19
C SER A 138 -3.17 -11.87 -3.88
N GLY A 139 -4.22 -12.15 -3.11
CA GLY A 139 -5.52 -12.56 -3.63
C GLY A 139 -6.46 -11.41 -4.04
N HIS A 140 -6.08 -10.17 -3.80
CA HIS A 140 -6.87 -9.01 -4.18
C HIS A 140 -5.96 -7.93 -4.77
N PHE A 141 -6.26 -7.53 -6.00
CA PHE A 141 -5.52 -6.46 -6.67
C PHE A 141 -5.52 -5.18 -5.84
N HIS A 142 -4.34 -4.60 -5.65
CA HIS A 142 -4.20 -3.31 -4.98
C HIS A 142 -2.95 -2.58 -5.49
N GLN A 143 -3.15 -1.38 -6.01
CA GLN A 143 -2.08 -0.52 -6.50
C GLN A 143 -1.65 0.45 -5.41
N HIS A 144 -0.39 0.39 -5.04
CA HIS A 144 0.22 1.31 -4.08
C HIS A 144 0.50 2.68 -4.68
N VAL A 145 0.26 3.73 -3.89
CA VAL A 145 0.66 5.13 -4.15
C VAL A 145 1.41 5.63 -2.94
N VAL A 146 2.73 5.68 -3.03
CA VAL A 146 3.62 6.01 -1.91
C VAL A 146 4.29 7.35 -2.17
N PRO A 147 3.96 8.40 -1.42
CA PRO A 147 4.67 9.68 -1.52
C PRO A 147 6.07 9.56 -0.93
N ARG A 148 7.02 10.31 -1.52
CA ARG A 148 8.43 10.26 -1.15
C ARG A 148 8.99 11.65 -0.91
N TRP A 149 9.83 11.77 0.12
CA TRP A 149 10.60 12.97 0.43
C TRP A 149 12.08 12.63 0.45
N THR A 150 12.91 13.57 0.03
CA THR A 150 14.36 13.45 0.16
C THR A 150 14.71 13.26 1.63
N GLY A 151 15.45 12.18 1.96
CA GLY A 151 15.81 11.86 3.34
C GLY A 151 14.69 11.18 4.14
N ASP A 152 13.65 10.64 3.53
CA ASP A 152 12.56 9.92 4.20
C ASP A 152 12.97 8.57 4.80
N ALA A 153 14.17 8.07 4.49
CA ALA A 153 14.82 6.95 5.16
C ALA A 153 15.86 7.50 6.16
N GLY A 154 15.50 7.56 7.43
CA GLY A 154 16.36 8.11 8.49
C GLY A 154 17.29 7.07 9.12
N PHE A 155 18.21 7.55 9.98
CA PHE A 155 19.15 6.74 10.75
C PHE A 155 18.48 5.57 11.51
N ILE A 156 17.33 5.82 12.11
CA ILE A 156 16.59 4.81 12.88
C ILE A 156 16.11 3.63 12.02
N THR A 157 15.80 3.89 10.74
CA THR A 157 15.41 2.84 9.79
C THR A 157 16.57 1.89 9.51
N VAL A 158 17.79 2.44 9.43
CA VAL A 158 18.99 1.65 9.14
C VAL A 158 19.42 0.80 10.35
N ILE A 159 19.40 1.37 11.56
CA ILE A 159 19.95 0.68 12.75
C ILE A 159 18.94 -0.22 13.48
N SER A 160 17.64 0.08 13.35
CA SER A 160 16.61 -0.66 14.11
C SER A 160 15.51 -1.27 13.25
N GLY A 161 15.57 -1.12 11.91
CA GLY A 161 14.49 -1.57 11.01
C GLY A 161 13.15 -0.85 11.25
N THR A 162 13.17 0.27 12.02
CA THR A 162 11.99 0.98 12.46
C THR A 162 11.79 2.23 11.60
N LYS A 163 10.60 2.41 11.06
CA LYS A 163 10.22 3.64 10.35
C LYS A 163 9.36 4.52 11.26
N ALA A 164 9.79 5.74 11.50
CA ALA A 164 8.98 6.74 12.18
C ALA A 164 7.90 7.26 11.21
N ILE A 165 6.64 7.19 11.64
CA ILE A 165 5.50 7.79 10.96
C ILE A 165 5.04 8.97 11.82
N PRO A 166 5.24 10.22 11.37
CA PRO A 166 5.07 11.41 12.22
C PRO A 166 3.61 11.86 12.39
N GLN A 167 2.66 11.22 11.74
CA GLN A 167 1.24 11.59 11.75
C GLN A 167 0.37 10.37 11.96
N LEU A 168 -0.71 10.51 12.74
CA LEU A 168 -1.69 9.45 12.92
C LEU A 168 -2.44 9.15 11.62
N LEU A 169 -2.87 7.90 11.46
CA LEU A 169 -3.56 7.46 10.24
C LEU A 169 -4.91 8.18 10.06
N GLU A 170 -5.65 8.35 11.14
CA GLU A 170 -6.95 9.03 11.15
C GLU A 170 -6.80 10.50 10.74
N GLU A 171 -5.82 11.21 11.27
CA GLU A 171 -5.51 12.59 10.89
C GLU A 171 -5.13 12.69 9.41
N THR A 172 -4.31 11.77 8.94
CA THR A 172 -3.89 11.69 7.54
C THR A 172 -5.10 11.43 6.63
N ARG A 173 -5.98 10.50 7.03
CA ARG A 173 -7.22 10.20 6.32
C ARG A 173 -8.12 11.44 6.21
N ASP A 174 -8.36 12.14 7.32
CA ASP A 174 -9.25 13.31 7.35
C ASP A 174 -8.73 14.47 6.48
N LEU A 175 -7.42 14.70 6.49
CA LEU A 175 -6.78 15.66 5.59
C LEU A 175 -6.96 15.29 4.11
N LEU A 176 -6.81 14.02 3.78
CA LEU A 176 -6.97 13.52 2.41
C LEU A 176 -8.43 13.62 1.96
N VAL A 177 -9.38 13.19 2.78
CA VAL A 177 -10.82 13.29 2.49
C VAL A 177 -11.23 14.74 2.25
N GLY A 178 -10.82 15.65 3.14
CA GLY A 178 -11.15 17.08 3.03
C GLY A 178 -10.55 17.76 1.78
N ALA A 179 -9.46 17.21 1.24
CA ALA A 179 -8.76 17.75 0.08
C ALA A 179 -9.04 16.99 -1.22
N TRP A 180 -9.77 15.87 -1.19
CA TRP A 180 -10.00 15.03 -2.38
C TRP A 180 -10.81 15.76 -3.46
N ARG A 181 -10.34 15.68 -4.72
CA ARG A 181 -10.99 16.31 -5.89
C ARG A 181 -10.75 15.47 -7.13
#